data_38d6d354f62de00a37c668c713dffdc3
#
_entry.id   38d6d354f62de00a37c668c713dffdc3
#
_cell.length_a   1.000
_cell.length_b   1.000
_cell.length_c   1.000
_cell.angle_alpha   90.00
_cell.angle_beta   90.00
_cell.angle_gamma   90.00
#
_symmetry.space_group_name_H-M   'P 1'
#
loop_
_entity.id
_entity.type
_entity.pdbx_description
1 polymer ?
#
loop_
_entity_poly.entity_id
_entity_poly.type
_entity_poly.pdbx_seq_one_letter_code
_entity_poly.pdbx_strand_id
1 'polypeptide(L)'
;MMSIVNIFFYILIGLSFFCLFRIIRGPTIADRMVGIDIFGILVVGICALLVIITGREFLIDIAITWAILSFIATLTLAKYLSGKKLNE
;
A
#
# COMPACT_ATOMS: atom_id res chain seq x y z
N MET A 1 17.35 18.17 -6.75
CA MET A 1 15.98 17.72 -6.43
C MET A 1 15.67 16.33 -6.97
N MET A 2 15.93 16.09 -8.27
CA MET A 2 15.66 14.75 -8.86
C MET A 2 16.42 13.63 -8.18
N SER A 3 17.67 13.87 -7.75
CA SER A 3 18.42 12.80 -7.08
C SER A 3 17.82 12.43 -5.72
N ILE A 4 17.25 13.41 -5.00
CA ILE A 4 16.56 13.14 -3.74
C ILE A 4 15.31 12.32 -3.99
N VAL A 5 14.53 12.67 -5.01
CA VAL A 5 13.33 11.93 -5.39
C VAL A 5 13.69 10.50 -5.78
N ASN A 6 14.77 10.32 -6.56
CA ASN A 6 15.22 9.00 -6.96
C ASN A 6 15.63 8.15 -5.75
N ILE A 7 16.30 8.75 -4.78
CA ILE A 7 16.71 8.06 -3.55
C ILE A 7 15.48 7.57 -2.82
N PHE A 8 14.47 8.41 -2.61
CA PHE A 8 13.23 8.00 -1.95
C PHE A 8 12.52 6.92 -2.74
N PHE A 9 12.52 7.02 -4.07
CA PHE A 9 11.90 6.02 -4.91
C PHE A 9 12.53 4.64 -4.70
N TYR A 10 13.85 4.56 -4.69
CA TYR A 10 14.54 3.29 -4.48
C TYR A 10 14.32 2.76 -3.07
N ILE A 11 14.28 3.65 -2.06
CA ILE A 11 13.98 3.25 -0.69
C ILE A 11 12.59 2.62 -0.61
N LEU A 12 11.60 3.23 -1.24
CA LEU A 12 10.23 2.70 -1.22
C LEU A 12 10.14 1.34 -1.91
N ILE A 13 10.86 1.16 -3.01
CA ILE A 13 10.90 -0.13 -3.70
C ILE A 13 11.49 -1.20 -2.79
N GLY A 14 12.60 -0.88 -2.11
CA GLY A 14 13.23 -1.81 -1.17
C GLY A 14 12.30 -2.19 -0.04
N LEU A 15 11.61 -1.21 0.54
CA LEU A 15 10.65 -1.47 1.60
C LEU A 15 9.49 -2.32 1.11
N SER A 16 9.08 -2.15 -0.16
CA SER A 16 8.02 -2.97 -0.74
C SER A 16 8.41 -4.45 -0.79
N PHE A 17 9.68 -4.75 -1.09
CA PHE A 17 10.14 -6.14 -1.07
C PHE A 17 10.07 -6.73 0.33
N PHE A 18 10.42 -5.96 1.36
CA PHE A 18 10.27 -6.43 2.73
C PHE A 18 8.81 -6.69 3.07
N CYS A 19 7.91 -5.83 2.62
CA CYS A 19 6.47 -6.03 2.85
C CYS A 19 5.97 -7.28 2.16
N LEU A 20 6.41 -7.54 0.92
CA LEU A 20 6.04 -8.77 0.22
C LEU A 20 6.51 -10.00 0.98
N PHE A 21 7.73 -9.97 1.49
CA PHE A 21 8.26 -11.06 2.29
C PHE A 21 7.37 -11.30 3.52
N ARG A 22 6.96 -10.23 4.19
CA ARG A 22 6.09 -10.31 5.35
C ARG A 22 4.72 -10.90 5.00
N ILE A 23 4.17 -10.51 3.86
CA ILE A 23 2.88 -11.02 3.40
C ILE A 23 2.96 -12.53 3.17
N ILE A 24 4.04 -12.99 2.54
CA ILE A 24 4.22 -14.40 2.24
C ILE A 24 4.47 -15.21 3.51
N ARG A 25 5.25 -14.68 4.44
CA ARG A 25 5.70 -15.39 5.64
C ARG A 25 4.85 -15.15 6.87
N GLY A 26 3.85 -14.29 6.79
CA GLY A 26 3.02 -13.99 7.95
C GLY A 26 2.36 -15.24 8.52
N PRO A 27 2.52 -15.52 9.82
CA PRO A 27 1.98 -16.76 10.42
C PRO A 27 0.46 -16.75 10.55
N THR A 28 -0.15 -15.58 10.62
CA THR A 28 -1.61 -15.47 10.75
C THR A 28 -2.19 -14.64 9.62
N ILE A 29 -3.50 -14.75 9.42
CA ILE A 29 -4.19 -13.93 8.44
C ILE A 29 -4.05 -12.45 8.79
N ALA A 30 -4.13 -12.12 10.08
CA ALA A 30 -4.01 -10.74 10.53
C ALA A 30 -2.64 -10.15 10.16
N ASP A 31 -1.55 -10.91 10.37
CA ASP A 31 -0.21 -10.45 10.04
C ASP A 31 -0.05 -10.21 8.54
N ARG A 32 -0.60 -11.11 7.72
CA ARG A 32 -0.55 -10.96 6.27
C ARG A 32 -1.31 -9.73 5.81
N MET A 33 -2.47 -9.48 6.39
CA MET A 33 -3.29 -8.35 6.00
C MET A 33 -2.70 -7.01 6.43
N VAL A 34 -2.03 -6.98 7.59
CA VAL A 34 -1.28 -5.80 7.98
C VAL A 34 -0.17 -5.51 6.98
N GLY A 35 0.53 -6.56 6.52
CA GLY A 35 1.55 -6.41 5.48
C GLY A 35 0.98 -5.86 4.18
N ILE A 36 -0.18 -6.35 3.76
CA ILE A 36 -0.85 -5.86 2.55
C ILE A 36 -1.24 -4.39 2.70
N ASP A 37 -1.73 -4.00 3.87
CA ASP A 37 -2.11 -2.61 4.15
C ASP A 37 -0.90 -1.68 4.03
N ILE A 38 0.21 -2.05 4.65
CA ILE A 38 1.45 -1.27 4.57
C ILE A 38 1.96 -1.22 3.13
N PHE A 39 1.89 -2.36 2.42
CA PHE A 39 2.28 -2.41 1.01
C PHE A 39 1.44 -1.44 0.18
N GLY A 40 0.15 -1.33 0.46
CA GLY A 40 -0.72 -0.38 -0.21
C GLY A 40 -0.27 1.05 -0.02
N ILE A 41 0.12 1.41 1.20
CA ILE A 41 0.65 2.75 1.49
C ILE A 41 1.92 3.01 0.68
N LEU A 42 2.81 2.02 0.60
CA LEU A 42 4.04 2.14 -0.18
C LEU A 42 3.75 2.30 -1.67
N VAL A 43 2.75 1.59 -2.20
CA VAL A 43 2.34 1.71 -3.60
C VAL A 43 1.85 3.13 -3.89
N VAL A 44 1.04 3.70 -2.99
CA VAL A 44 0.57 5.09 -3.14
C VAL A 44 1.76 6.05 -3.17
N GLY A 45 2.74 5.86 -2.27
CA GLY A 45 3.94 6.68 -2.24
C GLY A 45 4.75 6.56 -3.52
N ILE A 46 4.91 5.34 -4.03
CA ILE A 46 5.63 5.11 -5.29
C ILE A 46 4.92 5.80 -6.44
N CYS A 47 3.59 5.70 -6.53
CA CYS A 47 2.82 6.38 -7.56
C CYS A 47 3.00 7.89 -7.47
N ALA A 48 2.99 8.46 -6.26
CA ALA A 48 3.20 9.89 -6.07
C ALA A 48 4.57 10.33 -6.58
N LEU A 49 5.61 9.56 -6.27
CA LEU A 49 6.95 9.87 -6.76
C LEU A 49 7.05 9.73 -8.27
N LEU A 50 6.37 8.74 -8.86
CA LEU A 50 6.32 8.58 -10.30
C LEU A 50 5.66 9.78 -10.98
N VAL A 51 4.62 10.35 -10.39
CA VAL A 51 4.00 11.56 -10.91
C VAL A 51 5.02 12.69 -10.97
N ILE A 52 5.81 12.85 -9.91
CA ILE A 52 6.84 13.88 -9.88
C ILE A 52 7.90 13.66 -10.96
N ILE A 53 8.32 12.40 -11.15
CA ILE A 53 9.37 12.07 -12.10
C ILE A 53 8.88 12.13 -13.54
N THR A 54 7.70 11.59 -13.83
CA THR A 54 7.21 11.44 -15.21
C THR A 54 6.23 12.51 -15.62
N GLY A 55 5.59 13.20 -14.67
CA GLY A 55 4.58 14.20 -14.95
C GLY A 55 3.25 13.64 -15.44
N ARG A 56 3.05 12.35 -15.35
CA ARG A 56 1.81 11.72 -15.82
C ARG A 56 0.74 11.75 -14.73
N GLU A 57 -0.29 12.52 -14.96
CA GLU A 57 -1.32 12.75 -13.96
C GLU A 57 -2.22 11.55 -13.71
N PHE A 58 -2.34 10.63 -14.68
CA PHE A 58 -3.19 9.45 -14.47
C PHE A 58 -2.70 8.58 -13.31
N LEU A 59 -1.43 8.68 -12.93
CA LEU A 59 -0.89 7.94 -11.79
C LEU A 59 -1.49 8.41 -10.47
N ILE A 60 -1.92 9.69 -10.41
CA ILE A 60 -2.63 10.21 -9.24
C ILE A 60 -3.97 9.49 -9.08
N ASP A 61 -4.67 9.26 -10.18
CA ASP A 61 -5.95 8.55 -10.16
C ASP A 61 -5.77 7.12 -9.65
N ILE A 62 -4.71 6.46 -10.09
CA ILE A 62 -4.38 5.11 -9.62
C ILE A 62 -4.11 5.14 -8.11
N ALA A 63 -3.33 6.12 -7.64
CA ALA A 63 -2.98 6.22 -6.23
C ALA A 63 -4.23 6.47 -5.38
N ILE A 64 -5.12 7.36 -5.80
CA ILE A 64 -6.35 7.66 -5.06
C ILE A 64 -7.25 6.44 -5.02
N THR A 65 -7.42 5.75 -6.15
CA THR A 65 -8.23 4.54 -6.21
C THR A 65 -7.68 3.47 -5.28
N TRP A 66 -6.37 3.27 -5.28
CA TRP A 66 -5.72 2.30 -4.42
C TRP A 66 -5.92 2.65 -2.96
N ALA A 67 -5.78 3.93 -2.60
CA ALA A 67 -5.97 4.37 -1.23
C ALA A 67 -7.39 4.11 -0.74
N ILE A 68 -8.39 4.37 -1.57
CA ILE A 68 -9.79 4.12 -1.23
C ILE A 68 -10.03 2.63 -1.05
N LEU A 69 -9.53 1.80 -1.98
CA LEU A 69 -9.68 0.35 -1.88
C LEU A 69 -8.99 -0.19 -0.63
N SER A 70 -7.82 0.33 -0.28
CA SER A 70 -7.10 -0.09 0.92
C SER A 70 -7.88 0.26 2.18
N PHE A 71 -8.50 1.44 2.22
CA PHE A 71 -9.33 1.85 3.36
C PHE A 71 -10.51 0.91 3.54
N ILE A 72 -11.21 0.59 2.44
CA ILE A 72 -12.35 -0.33 2.49
C ILE A 72 -11.90 -1.72 2.91
N ALA A 73 -10.77 -2.19 2.38
CA ALA A 73 -10.23 -3.49 2.73
C ALA A 73 -9.88 -3.58 4.22
N THR A 74 -9.31 -2.51 4.78
CA THR A 74 -8.95 -2.45 6.19
C THR A 74 -10.20 -2.52 7.07
N LEU A 75 -11.26 -1.78 6.71
CA LEU A 75 -12.51 -1.83 7.45
C LEU A 75 -13.15 -3.21 7.39
N THR A 76 -13.16 -3.82 6.21
CA THR A 76 -13.71 -5.17 6.01
C THR A 76 -12.95 -6.18 6.84
N LEU A 77 -11.63 -6.10 6.84
CA LEU A 77 -10.79 -6.99 7.62
C LEU A 77 -11.03 -6.81 9.12
N ALA A 78 -11.13 -5.56 9.57
CA ALA A 78 -11.39 -5.29 10.98
C ALA A 78 -12.70 -5.95 11.43
N LYS A 79 -13.74 -5.88 10.61
CA LYS A 79 -15.00 -6.53 10.92
C LYS A 79 -14.87 -8.05 10.91
N TYR A 80 -14.15 -8.58 9.93
CA TYR A 80 -13.92 -10.02 9.84
C TYR A 80 -13.21 -10.54 11.10
N LEU A 81 -12.18 -9.84 11.54
CA LEU A 81 -11.39 -10.27 12.70
C LEU A 81 -12.19 -10.15 14.00
N SER A 82 -13.14 -9.22 14.05
CA SER A 82 -14.02 -9.08 15.23
C SER A 82 -15.22 -10.03 15.21
N GLY A 83 -15.35 -10.84 14.14
CA GLY A 83 -16.45 -11.79 14.00
C GLY A 83 -17.74 -11.17 13.51
N LYS A 84 -17.72 -9.95 13.02
CA LYS A 84 -18.91 -9.24 12.54
C LYS A 84 -19.04 -9.34 11.04
N LYS A 85 -20.28 -9.25 10.56
CA LYS A 85 -20.55 -9.18 9.12
C LYS A 85 -20.38 -7.73 8.63
N LEU A 86 -20.29 -7.57 7.30
CA LEU A 86 -20.10 -6.24 6.72
C LEU A 86 -21.20 -5.26 7.07
N ASN A 87 -22.43 -5.76 7.27
CA ASN A 87 -23.58 -4.91 7.57
C ASN A 87 -23.83 -4.72 9.06
N GLU A 88 -22.92 -5.12 9.89
CA GLU A 88 -22.97 -4.95 11.33
C GLU A 88 -22.02 -3.83 11.76
#